data_fdcdf664005bad78fb7df157d03133e6
#
_entry.id   fdcdf664005bad78fb7df157d03133e6
#
_cell.length_a   1.000
_cell.length_b   1.000
_cell.length_c   1.000
_cell.angle_alpha   90.00
_cell.angle_beta   90.00
_cell.angle_gamma   90.00
#
_symmetry.space_group_name_H-M   'P 1'
#
loop_
_entity.id
_entity.type
_entity.pdbx_description
1 polymer ?
#
loop_
_entity_poly.entity_id
_entity_poly.type
_entity_poly.pdbx_seq_one_letter_code
_entity_poly.pdbx_strand_id
1 'polypeptide(L)'
;MSIIRVDDLTFRYNGLNVISDITFAVEKGIYLGIVGPNGSGKSTLIKNILGILQPDQGRVELFGNPLSVFRQWRKIGYLPQRLSALNAHFPGTVEEIVQMGLLKKDAVTLRRTLDMMAIGHLASRLIGELSYGEQQRAMLAQALMRRPELLIFDEPTTALDPETREIFYSLTQEMNRKDGTTVILVTHDIGVIGQYAQNLLYLDKKVIFSGTFKDFCSSQVMTGFFGPTSQHIICHQHDSTRSNG
;
A
#
# COMPACT_ATOMS: atom_id res chain seq x y z
N MET A 1 16.85 4.54 -9.49
CA MET A 1 17.09 3.09 -9.33
C MET A 1 15.77 2.43 -8.96
N SER A 2 15.30 1.51 -9.80
CA SER A 2 14.02 0.85 -9.58
C SER A 2 14.06 -0.06 -8.34
N ILE A 3 13.06 0.07 -7.47
CA ILE A 3 12.91 -0.77 -6.28
C ILE A 3 12.00 -1.97 -6.54
N ILE A 4 11.08 -1.82 -7.52
CA ILE A 4 10.23 -2.89 -8.04
C ILE A 4 10.30 -2.82 -9.56
N ARG A 5 10.46 -3.97 -10.18
CA ARG A 5 10.30 -4.15 -11.63
C ARG A 5 9.45 -5.38 -11.89
N VAL A 6 8.45 -5.20 -12.74
CA VAL A 6 7.54 -6.25 -13.19
C VAL A 6 7.58 -6.26 -14.69
N ASP A 7 7.93 -7.41 -15.29
CA ASP A 7 8.02 -7.60 -16.73
C ASP A 7 7.09 -8.74 -17.16
N ASP A 8 6.13 -8.42 -18.04
CA ASP A 8 5.17 -9.33 -18.73
C ASP A 8 4.45 -10.31 -17.79
N LEU A 9 4.12 -9.86 -16.58
CA LEU A 9 3.54 -10.71 -15.56
C LEU A 9 2.09 -11.08 -15.89
N THR A 10 1.81 -12.38 -15.92
CA THR A 10 0.48 -12.97 -16.09
C THR A 10 0.21 -13.96 -14.97
N PHE A 11 -0.99 -13.89 -14.40
CA PHE A 11 -1.42 -14.81 -13.35
C PHE A 11 -2.86 -15.27 -13.57
N ARG A 12 -3.11 -16.57 -13.33
CA ARG A 12 -4.40 -17.24 -13.49
C ARG A 12 -4.82 -17.94 -12.21
N TYR A 13 -6.12 -17.86 -11.89
CA TYR A 13 -6.74 -18.77 -10.93
C TYR A 13 -7.57 -19.82 -11.68
N ASN A 14 -7.27 -21.11 -11.48
CA ASN A 14 -7.99 -22.23 -12.14
C ASN A 14 -8.15 -22.04 -13.65
N GLY A 15 -7.09 -21.58 -14.32
CA GLY A 15 -7.08 -21.33 -15.76
C GLY A 15 -7.71 -20.01 -16.22
N LEU A 16 -8.36 -19.26 -15.33
CA LEU A 16 -8.95 -17.96 -15.64
C LEU A 16 -7.94 -16.83 -15.41
N ASN A 17 -7.73 -16.00 -16.43
CA ASN A 17 -6.84 -14.84 -16.33
C ASN A 17 -7.39 -13.84 -15.29
N VAL A 18 -6.56 -13.52 -14.30
CA VAL A 18 -6.84 -12.48 -13.29
C VAL A 18 -6.09 -11.21 -13.63
N ILE A 19 -4.82 -11.32 -14.00
CA ILE A 19 -4.00 -10.24 -14.55
C ILE A 19 -3.18 -10.77 -15.71
N SER A 20 -2.95 -9.94 -16.74
CA SER A 20 -2.25 -10.33 -17.98
C SER A 20 -1.34 -9.22 -18.46
N ASP A 21 -0.15 -9.60 -18.92
CA ASP A 21 0.80 -8.71 -19.60
C ASP A 21 1.13 -7.45 -18.80
N ILE A 22 1.32 -7.61 -17.48
CA ILE A 22 1.60 -6.47 -16.57
C ILE A 22 3.08 -6.14 -16.65
N THR A 23 3.39 -4.92 -17.11
CA THR A 23 4.76 -4.41 -17.15
C THR A 23 4.79 -3.00 -16.57
N PHE A 24 5.57 -2.78 -15.51
CA PHE A 24 5.85 -1.46 -14.93
C PHE A 24 7.06 -1.50 -14.00
N ALA A 25 7.55 -0.31 -13.64
CA ALA A 25 8.62 -0.17 -12.65
C ALA A 25 8.28 0.93 -11.64
N VAL A 26 8.78 0.78 -10.42
CA VAL A 26 8.65 1.77 -9.34
C VAL A 26 10.05 2.20 -8.92
N GLU A 27 10.33 3.49 -9.02
CA GLU A 27 11.58 4.05 -8.56
C GLU A 27 11.58 4.23 -7.04
N LYS A 28 12.78 4.18 -6.44
CA LYS A 28 12.96 4.41 -5.00
C LYS A 28 12.47 5.81 -4.62
N GLY A 29 11.74 5.90 -3.49
CA GLY A 29 11.23 7.16 -2.96
C GLY A 29 9.92 7.65 -3.61
N ILE A 30 9.35 6.89 -4.54
CA ILE A 30 8.04 7.23 -5.14
C ILE A 30 6.90 6.80 -4.22
N TYR A 31 5.88 7.64 -4.13
CA TYR A 31 4.56 7.27 -3.61
C TYR A 31 3.65 6.92 -4.81
N LEU A 32 3.38 5.63 -5.00
CA LEU A 32 2.56 5.09 -6.08
C LEU A 32 1.18 4.72 -5.59
N GLY A 33 0.14 5.26 -6.21
CA GLY A 33 -1.22 4.76 -6.08
C GLY A 33 -1.52 3.66 -7.11
N ILE A 34 -1.98 2.50 -6.66
CA ILE A 34 -2.53 1.46 -7.55
C ILE A 34 -4.04 1.47 -7.39
N VAL A 35 -4.73 1.82 -8.45
CA VAL A 35 -6.19 2.00 -8.45
C VAL A 35 -6.85 1.17 -9.55
N GLY A 36 -8.15 0.98 -9.43
CA GLY A 36 -8.95 0.23 -10.40
C GLY A 36 -10.20 -0.38 -9.74
N PRO A 37 -11.15 -0.90 -10.53
CA PRO A 37 -12.39 -1.47 -10.01
C PRO A 37 -12.16 -2.69 -9.12
N ASN A 38 -13.19 -3.09 -8.37
CA ASN A 38 -13.17 -4.34 -7.63
C ASN A 38 -13.03 -5.52 -8.60
N GLY A 39 -12.16 -6.48 -8.27
CA GLY A 39 -11.87 -7.62 -9.15
C GLY A 39 -10.88 -7.32 -10.28
N SER A 40 -10.30 -6.12 -10.37
CA SER A 40 -9.31 -5.76 -11.40
C SER A 40 -7.95 -6.43 -11.24
N GLY A 41 -7.70 -7.15 -10.13
CA GLY A 41 -6.45 -7.88 -9.90
C GLY A 41 -5.43 -7.15 -9.02
N LYS A 42 -5.76 -6.01 -8.39
CA LYS A 42 -4.83 -5.22 -7.55
C LYS A 42 -4.15 -6.04 -6.45
N SER A 43 -4.93 -6.69 -5.60
CA SER A 43 -4.38 -7.55 -4.52
C SER A 43 -3.62 -8.76 -5.07
N THR A 44 -4.04 -9.29 -6.23
CA THR A 44 -3.33 -10.38 -6.91
C THR A 44 -1.97 -9.89 -7.40
N LEU A 45 -1.89 -8.70 -8.00
CA LEU A 45 -0.63 -8.08 -8.41
C LEU A 45 0.31 -7.91 -7.21
N ILE A 46 -0.17 -7.35 -6.10
CA ILE A 46 0.65 -7.21 -4.88
C ILE A 46 1.15 -8.56 -4.36
N LYS A 47 0.31 -9.58 -4.34
CA LYS A 47 0.70 -10.92 -3.90
C LYS A 47 1.76 -11.56 -4.81
N ASN A 48 1.71 -11.32 -6.13
CA ASN A 48 2.75 -11.74 -7.06
C ASN A 48 4.07 -10.97 -6.81
N ILE A 49 4.01 -9.65 -6.62
CA ILE A 49 5.19 -8.83 -6.30
C ILE A 49 5.87 -9.32 -5.01
N LEU A 50 5.09 -9.72 -4.01
CA LEU A 50 5.59 -10.22 -2.73
C LEU A 50 5.96 -11.71 -2.74
N GLY A 51 5.80 -12.42 -3.86
CA GLY A 51 6.09 -13.86 -3.95
C GLY A 51 5.14 -14.75 -3.15
N ILE A 52 4.00 -14.21 -2.69
CA ILE A 52 2.92 -14.98 -2.04
C ILE A 52 2.20 -15.85 -3.07
N LEU A 53 2.08 -15.33 -4.30
CA LEU A 53 1.61 -16.06 -5.47
C LEU A 53 2.74 -16.11 -6.50
N GLN A 54 2.87 -17.25 -7.19
CA GLN A 54 3.82 -17.38 -8.29
C GLN A 54 3.12 -17.05 -9.60
N PRO A 55 3.65 -16.15 -10.44
CA PRO A 55 3.07 -15.87 -11.75
C PRO A 55 3.20 -17.06 -12.68
N ASP A 56 2.22 -17.23 -13.58
CA ASP A 56 2.28 -18.23 -14.66
C ASP A 56 3.32 -17.83 -15.72
N GLN A 57 3.49 -16.51 -15.93
CA GLN A 57 4.46 -15.94 -16.89
C GLN A 57 5.00 -14.62 -16.34
N GLY A 58 6.15 -14.22 -16.91
CA GLY A 58 6.83 -12.98 -16.55
C GLY A 58 7.74 -13.11 -15.34
N ARG A 59 8.22 -11.96 -14.86
CA ARG A 59 9.17 -11.93 -13.73
C ARG A 59 8.97 -10.68 -12.88
N VAL A 60 9.41 -10.81 -11.64
CA VAL A 60 9.43 -9.71 -10.68
C VAL A 60 10.85 -9.58 -10.11
N GLU A 61 11.31 -8.35 -10.00
CA GLU A 61 12.54 -7.99 -9.30
C GLU A 61 12.22 -7.03 -8.16
N LEU A 62 12.84 -7.26 -7.00
CA LEU A 62 12.79 -6.40 -5.84
C LEU A 62 14.19 -5.93 -5.48
N PHE A 63 14.39 -4.61 -5.35
CA PHE A 63 15.69 -4.01 -5.04
C PHE A 63 16.79 -4.48 -6.00
N GLY A 64 16.47 -4.64 -7.29
CA GLY A 64 17.38 -5.12 -8.33
C GLY A 64 17.72 -6.61 -8.29
N ASN A 65 17.03 -7.39 -7.46
CA ASN A 65 17.20 -8.84 -7.37
C ASN A 65 15.96 -9.58 -7.85
N PRO A 66 16.11 -10.64 -8.65
CA PRO A 66 14.99 -11.52 -8.97
C PRO A 66 14.30 -12.03 -7.71
N LEU A 67 12.97 -12.11 -7.73
CA LEU A 67 12.16 -12.52 -6.58
C LEU A 67 12.56 -13.90 -6.02
N SER A 68 12.97 -14.83 -6.89
CA SER A 68 13.41 -16.19 -6.51
C SER A 68 14.62 -16.22 -5.56
N VAL A 69 15.50 -15.23 -5.65
CA VAL A 69 16.71 -15.11 -4.81
C VAL A 69 16.61 -13.98 -3.78
N PHE A 70 15.53 -13.20 -3.79
CA PHE A 70 15.35 -12.10 -2.84
C PHE A 70 15.25 -12.62 -1.40
N ARG A 71 15.99 -11.99 -0.48
CA ARG A 71 16.03 -12.38 0.95
C ARG A 71 15.88 -11.21 1.91
N GLN A 72 15.79 -9.98 1.39
CA GLN A 72 15.80 -8.77 2.22
C GLN A 72 14.36 -8.34 2.63
N TRP A 73 13.53 -9.30 3.04
CA TRP A 73 12.11 -9.07 3.38
C TRP A 73 11.91 -8.05 4.51
N ARG A 74 12.92 -7.84 5.35
CA ARG A 74 12.86 -6.82 6.42
C ARG A 74 12.79 -5.40 5.90
N LYS A 75 13.20 -5.16 4.65
CA LYS A 75 13.09 -3.87 3.99
C LYS A 75 11.67 -3.55 3.53
N ILE A 76 10.75 -4.51 3.61
CA ILE A 76 9.38 -4.40 3.13
C ILE A 76 8.43 -4.47 4.31
N GLY A 77 7.56 -3.47 4.43
CA GLY A 77 6.35 -3.51 5.26
C GLY A 77 5.14 -3.79 4.38
N TYR A 78 4.33 -4.75 4.76
CA TYR A 78 3.11 -5.09 4.02
C TYR A 78 1.91 -5.19 4.95
N LEU A 79 0.83 -4.51 4.60
CA LEU A 79 -0.46 -4.66 5.23
C LEU A 79 -1.47 -5.20 4.20
N PRO A 80 -1.96 -6.42 4.35
CA PRO A 80 -2.97 -7.01 3.47
C PRO A 80 -4.35 -6.42 3.74
N GLN A 81 -5.23 -6.49 2.74
CA GLN A 81 -6.64 -6.06 2.83
C GLN A 81 -7.41 -6.78 3.95
N ARG A 82 -7.11 -8.06 4.17
CA ARG A 82 -7.73 -8.86 5.22
C ARG A 82 -6.71 -9.31 6.23
N LEU A 83 -6.98 -9.04 7.50
CA LEU A 83 -6.16 -9.46 8.64
C LEU A 83 -6.51 -10.88 9.09
N SER A 84 -6.70 -11.80 8.15
CA SER A 84 -7.15 -13.18 8.42
C SER A 84 -6.19 -13.99 9.30
N ALA A 85 -4.96 -13.53 9.47
CA ALA A 85 -3.98 -14.15 10.36
C ALA A 85 -4.22 -13.85 11.85
N LEU A 86 -5.02 -12.82 12.16
CA LEU A 86 -5.36 -12.42 13.53
C LEU A 86 -6.72 -13.02 13.90
N ASN A 87 -6.74 -14.31 14.22
CA ASN A 87 -7.95 -14.93 14.76
C ASN A 87 -8.14 -14.55 16.24
N ALA A 88 -9.36 -14.74 16.76
CA ALA A 88 -9.72 -14.44 18.15
C ALA A 88 -8.85 -15.17 19.20
N HIS A 89 -8.12 -16.20 18.81
CA HIS A 89 -7.27 -17.01 19.68
C HIS A 89 -5.78 -16.70 19.55
N PHE A 90 -5.40 -15.65 18.79
CA PHE A 90 -4.01 -15.28 18.69
C PHE A 90 -3.52 -14.73 20.06
N PRO A 91 -2.51 -15.37 20.71
CA PRO A 91 -2.17 -15.10 22.11
C PRO A 91 -1.25 -13.89 22.33
N GLY A 92 -1.20 -12.98 21.37
CA GLY A 92 -0.34 -11.78 21.44
C GLY A 92 -1.12 -10.53 21.86
N THR A 93 -0.52 -9.71 22.72
CA THR A 93 -1.03 -8.38 23.04
C THR A 93 -0.76 -7.38 21.92
N VAL A 94 -1.49 -6.27 21.91
CA VAL A 94 -1.27 -5.17 20.96
C VAL A 94 0.18 -4.67 21.01
N GLU A 95 0.72 -4.49 22.21
CA GLU A 95 2.11 -4.05 22.41
C GLU A 95 3.10 -5.04 21.82
N GLU A 96 2.94 -6.33 22.06
CA GLU A 96 3.81 -7.38 21.52
C GLU A 96 3.77 -7.41 19.99
N ILE A 97 2.58 -7.32 19.39
CA ILE A 97 2.41 -7.30 17.94
C ILE A 97 3.10 -6.08 17.33
N VAL A 98 2.86 -4.90 17.88
CA VAL A 98 3.46 -3.67 17.37
C VAL A 98 4.98 -3.69 17.55
N GLN A 99 5.47 -4.18 18.69
CA GLN A 99 6.89 -4.32 18.97
C GLN A 99 7.62 -5.27 18.02
N MET A 100 6.94 -6.27 17.44
CA MET A 100 7.52 -7.15 16.41
C MET A 100 7.98 -6.36 15.16
N GLY A 101 7.49 -5.14 14.97
CA GLY A 101 7.98 -4.21 13.96
C GLY A 101 9.41 -3.71 14.23
N LEU A 102 9.87 -3.69 15.47
CA LEU A 102 11.19 -3.20 15.85
C LEU A 102 12.29 -4.26 15.73
N LEU A 103 13.48 -3.82 15.33
CA LEU A 103 14.69 -4.67 15.36
C LEU A 103 15.27 -4.81 16.77
N LYS A 104 15.09 -3.79 17.59
CA LYS A 104 15.49 -3.73 18.99
C LYS A 104 14.35 -3.13 19.81
N LYS A 105 14.22 -3.56 21.07
CA LYS A 105 13.22 -2.98 21.98
C LYS A 105 13.50 -1.48 22.16
N ASP A 106 12.51 -0.68 21.82
CA ASP A 106 12.51 0.78 22.01
C ASP A 106 11.13 1.18 22.53
N ALA A 107 11.02 1.27 23.84
CA ALA A 107 9.77 1.59 24.53
C ALA A 107 9.25 2.99 24.21
N VAL A 108 10.14 3.95 23.93
CA VAL A 108 9.76 5.33 23.60
C VAL A 108 9.09 5.38 22.24
N THR A 109 9.73 4.79 21.24
CA THR A 109 9.17 4.72 19.87
C THR A 109 7.88 3.90 19.86
N LEU A 110 7.83 2.79 20.59
CA LEU A 110 6.64 1.95 20.70
C LEU A 110 5.45 2.75 21.26
N ARG A 111 5.64 3.40 22.41
CA ARG A 111 4.59 4.19 23.05
C ARG A 111 4.09 5.30 22.14
N ARG A 112 5.01 6.07 21.56
CA ARG A 112 4.67 7.13 20.60
C ARG A 112 3.83 6.59 19.45
N THR A 113 4.19 5.44 18.87
CA THR A 113 3.47 4.85 17.73
C THR A 113 2.08 4.36 18.14
N LEU A 114 1.94 3.75 19.31
CA LEU A 114 0.65 3.35 19.87
C LEU A 114 -0.28 4.54 20.10
N ASP A 115 0.26 5.64 20.66
CA ASP A 115 -0.50 6.87 20.91
C ASP A 115 -0.92 7.54 19.59
N MET A 116 -0.03 7.59 18.59
CA MET A 116 -0.32 8.13 17.26
C MET A 116 -1.46 7.37 16.56
N MET A 117 -1.56 6.05 16.77
CA MET A 117 -2.64 5.22 16.21
C MET A 117 -3.87 5.17 17.14
N ALA A 118 -3.91 5.95 18.21
CA ALA A 118 -4.98 5.98 19.20
C ALA A 118 -5.31 4.60 19.81
N ILE A 119 -4.28 3.73 19.99
CA ILE A 119 -4.40 2.38 20.57
C ILE A 119 -3.54 2.19 21.83
N GLY A 120 -2.94 3.25 22.38
CA GLY A 120 -2.12 3.16 23.58
C GLY A 120 -2.85 2.58 24.79
N HIS A 121 -4.14 2.88 24.95
CA HIS A 121 -5.00 2.34 26.00
C HIS A 121 -5.33 0.84 25.82
N LEU A 122 -5.04 0.26 24.67
CA LEU A 122 -5.27 -1.15 24.32
C LEU A 122 -3.98 -1.98 24.39
N ALA A 123 -2.84 -1.39 24.75
CA ALA A 123 -1.51 -2.00 24.63
C ALA A 123 -1.42 -3.42 25.27
N SER A 124 -2.04 -3.62 26.43
CA SER A 124 -2.03 -4.89 27.15
C SER A 124 -3.16 -5.86 26.77
N ARG A 125 -4.10 -5.46 25.91
CA ARG A 125 -5.19 -6.34 25.48
C ARG A 125 -4.71 -7.31 24.40
N LEU A 126 -5.31 -8.50 24.35
CA LEU A 126 -5.05 -9.45 23.26
C LEU A 126 -5.59 -8.89 21.95
N ILE A 127 -4.78 -9.00 20.87
CA ILE A 127 -5.16 -8.49 19.55
C ILE A 127 -6.45 -9.11 19.02
N GLY A 128 -6.72 -10.38 19.35
CA GLY A 128 -7.93 -11.09 18.94
C GLY A 128 -9.22 -10.59 19.61
N GLU A 129 -9.13 -9.82 20.71
CA GLU A 129 -10.27 -9.25 21.42
C GLU A 129 -10.69 -7.88 20.86
N LEU A 130 -9.90 -7.33 19.94
CA LEU A 130 -10.14 -6.01 19.40
C LEU A 130 -11.13 -6.04 18.23
N SER A 131 -11.82 -4.89 18.05
CA SER A 131 -12.59 -4.66 16.84
C SER A 131 -11.66 -4.69 15.61
N TYR A 132 -12.24 -4.94 14.43
CA TYR A 132 -11.47 -4.98 13.18
C TYR A 132 -10.69 -3.70 12.91
N GLY A 133 -11.28 -2.52 13.20
CA GLY A 133 -10.60 -1.23 13.05
C GLY A 133 -9.42 -1.07 14.01
N GLU A 134 -9.54 -1.51 15.26
CA GLU A 134 -8.45 -1.50 16.24
C GLU A 134 -7.32 -2.46 15.85
N GLN A 135 -7.66 -3.66 15.37
CA GLN A 135 -6.69 -4.61 14.82
C GLN A 135 -5.94 -3.98 13.62
N GLN A 136 -6.66 -3.31 12.73
CA GLN A 136 -6.07 -2.64 11.58
C GLN A 136 -5.11 -1.53 12.01
N ARG A 137 -5.46 -0.71 13.00
CA ARG A 137 -4.56 0.31 13.59
C ARG A 137 -3.31 -0.32 14.20
N ALA A 138 -3.43 -1.43 14.91
CA ALA A 138 -2.28 -2.13 15.46
C ALA A 138 -1.33 -2.67 14.39
N MET A 139 -1.87 -3.23 13.32
CA MET A 139 -1.06 -3.72 12.18
C MET A 139 -0.41 -2.59 11.38
N LEU A 140 -1.09 -1.44 11.25
CA LEU A 140 -0.50 -0.23 10.69
C LEU A 140 0.67 0.25 11.55
N ALA A 141 0.46 0.34 12.89
CA ALA A 141 1.51 0.68 13.84
C ALA A 141 2.74 -0.24 13.68
N GLN A 142 2.53 -1.55 13.60
CA GLN A 142 3.60 -2.52 13.38
C GLN A 142 4.37 -2.27 12.08
N ALA A 143 3.65 -2.05 10.97
CA ALA A 143 4.26 -1.82 9.65
C ALA A 143 5.11 -0.53 9.64
N LEU A 144 4.62 0.54 10.26
CA LEU A 144 5.29 1.83 10.34
C LEU A 144 6.52 1.82 11.26
N MET A 145 6.47 1.05 12.37
CA MET A 145 7.61 0.93 13.29
C MET A 145 8.86 0.35 12.67
N ARG A 146 8.73 -0.47 11.63
CA ARG A 146 9.87 -1.08 10.92
C ARG A 146 10.75 -0.07 10.20
N ARG A 147 10.24 1.11 9.87
CA ARG A 147 10.89 2.08 8.96
C ARG A 147 11.44 1.40 7.71
N PRO A 148 10.61 0.67 6.97
CA PRO A 148 11.05 -0.09 5.82
C PRO A 148 11.42 0.84 4.65
N GLU A 149 12.21 0.34 3.69
CA GLU A 149 12.50 1.07 2.45
C GLU A 149 11.31 1.04 1.47
N LEU A 150 10.43 0.04 1.60
CA LEU A 150 9.22 -0.14 0.80
C LEU A 150 8.03 -0.48 1.71
N LEU A 151 6.99 0.33 1.64
CA LEU A 151 5.69 0.09 2.28
C LEU A 151 4.65 -0.26 1.21
N ILE A 152 3.92 -1.34 1.43
CA ILE A 152 2.81 -1.76 0.56
C ILE A 152 1.56 -1.90 1.41
N PHE A 153 0.51 -1.20 1.05
CA PHE A 153 -0.78 -1.20 1.72
C PHE A 153 -1.88 -1.60 0.74
N ASP A 154 -2.62 -2.65 1.07
CA ASP A 154 -3.74 -3.14 0.27
C ASP A 154 -5.06 -2.76 0.94
N GLU A 155 -5.67 -1.67 0.50
CA GLU A 155 -6.90 -1.05 1.04
C GLU A 155 -6.85 -0.80 2.56
N PRO A 156 -5.83 -0.10 3.08
CA PRO A 156 -5.54 -0.01 4.51
C PRO A 156 -6.54 0.83 5.30
N THR A 157 -7.37 1.63 4.64
CA THR A 157 -8.21 2.64 5.29
C THR A 157 -9.70 2.28 5.33
N THR A 158 -10.08 1.09 4.86
CA THR A 158 -11.49 0.70 4.70
C THR A 158 -12.27 0.66 6.03
N ALA A 159 -11.61 0.33 7.15
CA ALA A 159 -12.23 0.27 8.46
C ALA A 159 -11.73 1.35 9.44
N LEU A 160 -11.02 2.36 8.94
CA LEU A 160 -10.55 3.46 9.77
C LEU A 160 -11.58 4.60 9.78
N ASP A 161 -11.73 5.20 10.96
CA ASP A 161 -12.45 6.46 11.09
C ASP A 161 -11.72 7.60 10.35
N PRO A 162 -12.39 8.72 10.03
CA PRO A 162 -11.80 9.79 9.24
C PRO A 162 -10.52 10.37 9.85
N GLU A 163 -10.47 10.56 11.17
CA GLU A 163 -9.32 11.13 11.85
C GLU A 163 -8.10 10.21 11.77
N THR A 164 -8.27 8.92 12.08
CA THR A 164 -7.20 7.92 11.97
C THR A 164 -6.73 7.76 10.52
N ARG A 165 -7.62 7.91 9.54
CA ARG A 165 -7.28 7.87 8.12
C ARG A 165 -6.36 9.02 7.72
N GLU A 166 -6.65 10.24 8.16
CA GLU A 166 -5.79 11.40 7.91
C GLU A 166 -4.42 11.26 8.57
N ILE A 167 -4.38 10.76 9.80
CA ILE A 167 -3.12 10.45 10.49
C ILE A 167 -2.30 9.44 9.68
N PHE A 168 -2.92 8.36 9.20
CA PHE A 168 -2.26 7.35 8.37
C PHE A 168 -1.65 7.97 7.09
N TYR A 169 -2.43 8.76 6.35
CA TYR A 169 -1.92 9.39 5.13
C TYR A 169 -0.79 10.37 5.41
N SER A 170 -0.93 11.20 6.43
CA SER A 170 0.09 12.17 6.85
C SER A 170 1.41 11.46 7.20
N LEU A 171 1.34 10.38 7.98
CA LEU A 171 2.51 9.60 8.38
C LEU A 171 3.21 8.93 7.19
N THR A 172 2.45 8.30 6.31
CA THR A 172 3.02 7.65 5.13
C THR A 172 3.65 8.66 4.17
N GLN A 173 3.06 9.86 4.06
CA GLN A 173 3.63 10.96 3.29
C GLN A 173 4.89 11.53 3.94
N GLU A 174 4.92 11.67 5.27
CA GLU A 174 6.10 12.09 5.99
C GLU A 174 7.27 11.11 5.80
N MET A 175 7.03 9.80 5.94
CA MET A 175 8.03 8.76 5.69
C MET A 175 8.53 8.78 4.24
N ASN A 176 7.63 9.02 3.28
CA ASN A 176 8.02 9.15 1.88
C ASN A 176 8.91 10.38 1.64
N ARG A 177 8.49 11.56 2.14
CA ARG A 177 9.20 12.83 1.88
C ARG A 177 10.50 12.97 2.67
N LYS A 178 10.51 12.56 3.96
CA LYS A 178 11.67 12.76 4.86
C LYS A 178 12.63 11.58 4.85
N ASP A 179 12.11 10.36 4.87
CA ASP A 179 12.93 9.15 4.97
C ASP A 179 13.23 8.51 3.61
N GLY A 180 12.62 9.01 2.52
CA GLY A 180 12.75 8.44 1.18
C GLY A 180 12.13 7.05 1.04
N THR A 181 11.20 6.69 1.94
CA THR A 181 10.46 5.42 1.89
C THR A 181 9.61 5.36 0.62
N THR A 182 9.73 4.30 -0.15
CA THR A 182 8.81 4.04 -1.27
C THR A 182 7.49 3.54 -0.72
N VAL A 183 6.37 4.12 -1.16
CA VAL A 183 5.02 3.73 -0.71
C VAL A 183 4.21 3.25 -1.90
N ILE A 184 3.59 2.08 -1.77
CA ILE A 184 2.55 1.60 -2.67
C ILE A 184 1.24 1.54 -1.89
N LEU A 185 0.26 2.29 -2.34
CA LEU A 185 -1.07 2.30 -1.77
C LEU A 185 -2.08 1.80 -2.78
N VAL A 186 -2.67 0.64 -2.49
CA VAL A 186 -3.79 0.10 -3.27
C VAL A 186 -5.09 0.63 -2.70
N THR A 187 -5.90 1.24 -3.54
CA THR A 187 -7.23 1.75 -3.17
C THR A 187 -8.16 1.76 -4.38
N HIS A 188 -9.44 1.81 -4.14
CA HIS A 188 -10.45 2.08 -5.17
C HIS A 188 -10.82 3.58 -5.22
N ASP A 189 -10.35 4.38 -4.27
CA ASP A 189 -10.61 5.82 -4.18
C ASP A 189 -9.48 6.62 -4.85
N ILE A 190 -9.69 6.95 -6.11
CA ILE A 190 -8.75 7.73 -6.92
C ILE A 190 -8.63 9.18 -6.44
N GLY A 191 -9.72 9.76 -5.94
CA GLY A 191 -9.73 11.14 -5.47
C GLY A 191 -8.83 11.34 -4.25
N VAL A 192 -8.90 10.40 -3.30
CA VAL A 192 -8.05 10.44 -2.11
C VAL A 192 -6.58 10.20 -2.46
N ILE A 193 -6.29 9.20 -3.29
CA ILE A 193 -4.88 8.90 -3.63
C ILE A 193 -4.20 10.04 -4.37
N GLY A 194 -4.94 10.82 -5.15
CA GLY A 194 -4.44 11.99 -5.87
C GLY A 194 -3.81 13.06 -4.96
N GLN A 195 -4.23 13.14 -3.71
CA GLN A 195 -3.69 14.10 -2.75
C GLN A 195 -2.30 13.71 -2.21
N TYR A 196 -1.96 12.43 -2.22
CA TYR A 196 -0.76 11.91 -1.55
C TYR A 196 0.27 11.31 -2.52
N ALA A 197 -0.19 10.63 -3.57
CA ALA A 197 0.69 9.94 -4.50
C ALA A 197 1.27 10.87 -5.58
N GLN A 198 2.51 10.61 -5.98
CA GLN A 198 3.13 11.26 -7.13
C GLN A 198 2.74 10.56 -8.44
N ASN A 199 2.69 9.24 -8.40
CA ASN A 199 2.42 8.39 -9.56
C ASN A 199 1.16 7.56 -9.36
N LEU A 200 0.52 7.25 -10.47
CA LEU A 200 -0.68 6.43 -10.54
C LEU A 200 -0.48 5.26 -11.50
N LEU A 201 -0.93 4.07 -11.07
CA LEU A 201 -1.11 2.90 -11.93
C LEU A 201 -2.58 2.51 -11.89
N TYR A 202 -3.24 2.63 -13.04
CA TYR A 202 -4.63 2.18 -13.18
C TYR A 202 -4.66 0.77 -13.76
N LEU A 203 -5.21 -0.15 -12.97
CA LEU A 203 -5.27 -1.58 -13.27
C LEU A 203 -6.71 -2.01 -13.54
N ASP A 204 -6.92 -2.66 -14.68
CA ASP A 204 -8.12 -3.47 -14.96
C ASP A 204 -7.72 -4.72 -15.73
N LYS A 205 -7.29 -5.75 -14.99
CA LYS A 205 -6.66 -6.98 -15.49
C LYS A 205 -5.38 -6.77 -16.29
N LYS A 206 -5.20 -5.59 -16.85
CA LYS A 206 -4.00 -5.06 -17.54
C LYS A 206 -3.69 -3.68 -17.00
N VAL A 207 -2.48 -3.22 -17.23
CA VAL A 207 -2.13 -1.81 -16.98
C VAL A 207 -2.81 -0.97 -18.05
N ILE A 208 -3.80 -0.18 -17.66
CA ILE A 208 -4.50 0.76 -18.54
C ILE A 208 -3.76 2.09 -18.59
N PHE A 209 -3.19 2.49 -17.44
CA PHE A 209 -2.40 3.71 -17.32
C PHE A 209 -1.30 3.52 -16.27
N SER A 210 -0.12 4.07 -16.56
CA SER A 210 0.99 4.18 -15.60
C SER A 210 1.74 5.48 -15.87
N GLY A 211 1.82 6.37 -14.89
CA GLY A 211 2.48 7.66 -15.04
C GLY A 211 2.25 8.58 -13.84
N THR A 212 2.63 9.84 -13.99
CA THR A 212 2.36 10.87 -12.99
C THR A 212 0.88 11.27 -13.00
N PHE A 213 0.41 11.91 -11.93
CA PHE A 213 -0.94 12.49 -11.93
C PHE A 213 -1.12 13.57 -13.02
N LYS A 214 -0.06 14.28 -13.37
CA LYS A 214 -0.10 15.25 -14.48
C LYS A 214 -0.37 14.54 -15.81
N ASP A 215 0.29 13.40 -16.04
CA ASP A 215 0.06 12.60 -17.25
C ASP A 215 -1.34 12.01 -17.26
N PHE A 216 -1.86 11.58 -16.10
CA PHE A 216 -3.25 11.12 -15.95
C PHE A 216 -4.24 12.20 -16.36
N CYS A 217 -4.04 13.43 -15.90
CA CYS A 217 -4.95 14.56 -16.21
C CYS A 217 -4.99 14.93 -17.69
N SER A 218 -3.91 14.69 -18.42
CA SER A 218 -3.82 14.94 -19.87
C SER A 218 -4.11 13.71 -20.74
N SER A 219 -4.37 12.55 -20.12
CA SER A 219 -4.52 11.28 -20.84
C SER A 219 -5.89 11.15 -21.49
N GLN A 220 -5.93 11.06 -22.82
CA GLN A 220 -7.16 10.77 -23.57
C GLN A 220 -7.73 9.38 -23.26
N VAL A 221 -6.86 8.41 -22.97
CA VAL A 221 -7.27 7.06 -22.57
C VAL A 221 -8.06 7.12 -21.26
N MET A 222 -7.59 7.90 -20.29
CA MET A 222 -8.29 8.08 -19.01
C MET A 222 -9.56 8.91 -19.16
N THR A 223 -9.59 9.87 -20.09
CA THR A 223 -10.83 10.59 -20.45
C THR A 223 -11.89 9.62 -21.00
N GLY A 224 -11.49 8.66 -21.82
CA GLY A 224 -12.38 7.61 -22.31
C GLY A 224 -12.92 6.69 -21.23
N PHE A 225 -12.11 6.40 -20.19
CA PHE A 225 -12.51 5.56 -19.06
C PHE A 225 -13.45 6.25 -18.06
N PHE A 226 -13.12 7.49 -17.67
CA PHE A 226 -13.81 8.20 -16.58
C PHE A 226 -14.84 9.22 -17.09
N GLY A 227 -14.75 9.60 -18.35
CA GLY A 227 -15.42 10.78 -18.88
C GLY A 227 -14.69 12.08 -18.47
N PRO A 228 -14.84 13.15 -19.25
CA PRO A 228 -14.10 14.40 -19.03
C PRO A 228 -14.40 15.06 -17.68
N THR A 229 -15.65 15.02 -17.22
CA THR A 229 -16.06 15.64 -15.96
C THR A 229 -15.44 14.93 -14.75
N SER A 230 -15.49 13.58 -14.70
CA SER A 230 -14.95 12.81 -13.57
C SER A 230 -13.43 12.91 -13.50
N GLN A 231 -12.76 12.84 -14.66
CA GLN A 231 -11.30 13.03 -14.73
C GLN A 231 -10.91 14.42 -14.24
N HIS A 232 -11.64 15.46 -14.65
CA HIS A 232 -11.40 16.83 -14.22
C HIS A 232 -11.54 17.02 -12.71
N ILE A 233 -12.57 16.44 -12.08
CA ILE A 233 -12.76 16.49 -10.62
C ILE A 233 -11.57 15.84 -9.89
N ILE A 234 -11.11 14.68 -10.35
CA ILE A 234 -9.94 13.98 -9.78
C ILE A 234 -8.69 14.85 -9.89
N CYS A 235 -8.47 15.51 -11.02
CA CYS A 235 -7.32 16.39 -11.25
C CYS A 235 -7.35 17.63 -10.38
N HIS A 236 -8.50 18.26 -10.19
CA HIS A 236 -8.64 19.43 -9.31
C HIS A 236 -8.36 19.10 -7.83
N GLN A 237 -8.75 17.93 -7.35
CA GLN A 237 -8.43 17.50 -6.00
C GLN A 237 -6.91 17.36 -5.79
N HIS A 238 -6.18 16.95 -6.83
CA HIS A 238 -4.72 16.88 -6.80
C HIS A 238 -4.04 18.26 -6.78
N ASP A 239 -4.55 19.23 -7.53
CA ASP A 239 -3.93 20.57 -7.65
C ASP A 239 -4.17 21.42 -6.39
N SER A 240 -5.32 21.30 -5.74
CA SER A 240 -5.68 22.07 -4.53
C SER A 240 -4.78 21.78 -3.32
N THR A 241 -4.15 20.63 -3.27
CA THR A 241 -3.22 20.23 -2.18
C THR A 241 -1.79 20.72 -2.39
N ARG A 242 -1.39 21.08 -3.62
CA ARG A 242 -0.04 21.59 -3.93
C ARG A 242 0.11 23.10 -3.72
N SER A 243 -0.98 23.85 -3.68
CA SER A 243 -0.96 25.30 -3.46
C SER A 243 -0.87 25.73 -1.99
N ASN A 244 -0.94 24.81 -1.04
CA ASN A 244 -0.90 25.04 0.41
C ASN A 244 0.33 24.45 1.12
N GLY A 245 1.40 24.12 0.38
CA GLY A 245 2.64 23.55 0.94
C GLY A 245 3.89 24.39 0.70
#